data_7cfa673acd6d5b97fc8532b5d684ffc6
#
_entry.id   7cfa673acd6d5b97fc8532b5d684ffc6
#
_cell.length_a   1.000
_cell.length_b   1.000
_cell.length_c   1.000
_cell.angle_alpha   90.00
_cell.angle_beta   90.00
_cell.angle_gamma   90.00
#
_symmetry.space_group_name_H-M   'P 1'
#
loop_
_entity.id
_entity.type
_entity.pdbx_description
1 polymer ?
#
loop_
_entity_poly.entity_id
_entity_poly.type
_entity_poly.pdbx_seq_one_letter_code
_entity_poly.pdbx_strand_id
1 'polypeptide(L)'
;MDDVYDMYRRGTELLEAGHHHQAAVPLARARDLAPDKTSVREALGRALFHIQRYEQAADEFRAVIERAPTNDFALFCLGRCLQMMGRHADARHPLALAACLQPSRRDYRVYRDRARARAADPPAS
;
A
#
# COMPACT_ATOMS: atom_id res chain seq x y z
N MET A 1 16.76 24.31 -4.22
CA MET A 1 16.41 23.68 -2.94
C MET A 1 15.26 22.71 -3.15
N ASP A 2 15.41 21.46 -2.74
CA ASP A 2 14.37 20.44 -2.94
C ASP A 2 13.25 20.63 -1.92
N ASP A 3 12.08 21.01 -2.41
CA ASP A 3 10.88 21.04 -1.56
C ASP A 3 10.11 19.73 -1.67
N VAL A 4 9.02 19.61 -0.92
CA VAL A 4 8.19 18.41 -0.88
C VAL A 4 7.62 18.08 -2.27
N TYR A 5 7.19 19.09 -3.01
CA TYR A 5 6.62 18.89 -4.34
C TYR A 5 7.66 18.32 -5.30
N ASP A 6 8.89 18.87 -5.30
CA ASP A 6 9.96 18.41 -6.17
C ASP A 6 10.36 16.96 -5.84
N MET A 7 10.45 16.64 -4.56
CA MET A 7 10.76 15.28 -4.11
C MET A 7 9.67 14.30 -4.50
N TYR A 8 8.40 14.68 -4.32
CA TYR A 8 7.26 13.86 -4.71
C TYR A 8 7.25 13.60 -6.21
N ARG A 9 7.42 14.65 -7.00
CA ARG A 9 7.44 14.54 -8.47
C ARG A 9 8.57 13.62 -8.93
N ARG A 10 9.77 13.81 -8.39
CA ARG A 10 10.92 12.98 -8.73
C ARG A 10 10.68 11.52 -8.34
N GLY A 11 10.11 11.30 -7.17
CA GLY A 11 9.79 9.96 -6.70
C GLY A 11 8.75 9.27 -7.57
N THR A 12 7.69 9.97 -7.95
CA THR A 12 6.64 9.39 -8.82
C THR A 12 7.13 9.13 -10.22
N GLU A 13 7.99 9.99 -10.78
CA GLU A 13 8.63 9.74 -12.06
C GLU A 13 9.48 8.47 -12.02
N LEU A 14 10.25 8.27 -10.96
CA LEU A 14 11.05 7.07 -10.76
C LEU A 14 10.19 5.83 -10.62
N LEU A 15 9.05 5.93 -9.90
CA LEU A 15 8.09 4.83 -9.80
C LEU A 15 7.56 4.41 -11.17
N GLU A 16 7.13 5.38 -11.96
CA GLU A 16 6.58 5.12 -13.29
C GLU A 16 7.62 4.51 -14.23
N ALA A 17 8.89 4.87 -14.04
CA ALA A 17 10.01 4.31 -14.81
C ALA A 17 10.44 2.92 -14.30
N GLY A 18 9.87 2.43 -13.21
CA GLY A 18 10.22 1.13 -12.65
C GLY A 18 11.42 1.15 -11.72
N HIS A 19 11.94 2.32 -11.39
CA HIS A 19 13.10 2.47 -10.50
C HIS A 19 12.65 2.57 -9.04
N HIS A 20 12.12 1.46 -8.51
CA HIS A 20 11.44 1.47 -7.20
C HIS A 20 12.36 1.77 -6.03
N HIS A 21 13.59 1.21 -6.02
CA HIS A 21 14.57 1.51 -4.97
C HIS A 21 14.94 2.99 -4.96
N GLN A 22 15.18 3.54 -6.13
CA GLN A 22 15.54 4.95 -6.27
C GLN A 22 14.38 5.86 -5.88
N ALA A 23 13.14 5.46 -6.21
CA ALA A 23 11.94 6.23 -5.89
C ALA A 23 11.73 6.36 -4.38
N ALA A 24 12.05 5.33 -3.62
CA ALA A 24 11.84 5.32 -2.18
C ALA A 24 12.63 6.44 -1.46
N VAL A 25 13.80 6.83 -1.99
CA VAL A 25 14.65 7.83 -1.33
C VAL A 25 13.98 9.22 -1.30
N PRO A 26 13.63 9.84 -2.43
CA PRO A 26 12.98 11.16 -2.39
C PRO A 26 11.59 11.10 -1.75
N LEU A 27 10.87 9.99 -1.89
CA LEU A 27 9.53 9.86 -1.29
C LEU A 27 9.61 9.78 0.23
N ALA A 28 10.59 9.08 0.79
CA ALA A 28 10.78 9.03 2.23
C ALA A 28 11.12 10.42 2.79
N ARG A 29 11.94 11.19 2.10
CA ARG A 29 12.28 12.55 2.49
C ARG A 29 11.05 13.46 2.44
N ALA A 30 10.25 13.33 1.38
CA ALA A 30 9.00 14.09 1.25
C ALA A 30 8.03 13.77 2.39
N ARG A 31 7.90 12.47 2.75
CA ARG A 31 7.06 12.06 3.87
C ARG A 31 7.53 12.69 5.19
N ASP A 32 8.83 12.67 5.44
CA ASP A 32 9.37 13.21 6.69
C ASP A 32 9.13 14.72 6.80
N LEU A 33 9.17 15.44 5.67
CA LEU A 33 8.93 16.88 5.63
C LEU A 33 7.44 17.22 5.66
N ALA A 34 6.58 16.34 5.15
CA ALA A 34 5.14 16.56 5.11
C ALA A 34 4.38 15.28 5.46
N PRO A 35 4.43 14.86 6.74
CA PRO A 35 3.87 13.56 7.15
C PRO A 35 2.36 13.43 6.97
N ASP A 36 1.65 14.56 6.79
CA ASP A 36 0.21 14.58 6.63
C ASP A 36 -0.25 14.46 5.17
N LYS A 37 0.67 14.48 4.21
CA LYS A 37 0.32 14.37 2.79
C LYS A 37 0.11 12.91 2.40
N THR A 38 -1.16 12.53 2.23
CA THR A 38 -1.52 11.15 1.91
C THR A 38 -0.99 10.70 0.55
N SER A 39 -0.91 11.60 -0.42
CA SER A 39 -0.36 11.29 -1.75
C SER A 39 1.09 10.84 -1.67
N VAL A 40 1.89 11.49 -0.82
CA VAL A 40 3.29 11.13 -0.59
C VAL A 40 3.39 9.76 0.06
N ARG A 41 2.60 9.53 1.09
CA ARG A 41 2.60 8.24 1.80
C ARG A 41 2.16 7.09 0.90
N GLU A 42 1.16 7.32 0.06
CA GLU A 42 0.69 6.32 -0.89
C GLU A 42 1.78 5.98 -1.90
N ALA A 43 2.44 6.98 -2.46
CA ALA A 43 3.53 6.78 -3.41
C ALA A 43 4.70 6.03 -2.75
N LEU A 44 5.07 6.42 -1.52
CA LEU A 44 6.13 5.73 -0.77
C LEU A 44 5.74 4.27 -0.50
N GLY A 45 4.50 4.05 -0.09
CA GLY A 45 3.99 2.69 0.15
C GLY A 45 4.11 1.81 -1.10
N ARG A 46 3.79 2.36 -2.27
CA ARG A 46 3.93 1.65 -3.54
C ARG A 46 5.39 1.29 -3.83
N ALA A 47 6.31 2.23 -3.63
CA ALA A 47 7.73 1.97 -3.83
C ALA A 47 8.23 0.88 -2.87
N LEU A 48 7.86 0.98 -1.60
CA LEU A 48 8.25 0.00 -0.58
C LEU A 48 7.69 -1.39 -0.89
N PHE A 49 6.45 -1.47 -1.37
CA PHE A 49 5.85 -2.74 -1.78
C PHE A 49 6.68 -3.40 -2.89
N HIS A 50 7.05 -2.64 -3.91
CA HIS A 50 7.79 -3.18 -5.04
C HIS A 50 9.21 -3.63 -4.68
N ILE A 51 9.80 -3.06 -3.64
CA ILE A 51 11.12 -3.52 -3.15
C ILE A 51 10.98 -4.53 -2.01
N GLN A 52 9.79 -5.08 -1.83
CA GLN A 52 9.48 -6.14 -0.85
C GLN A 52 9.65 -5.72 0.61
N ARG A 53 9.53 -4.44 0.89
CA ARG A 53 9.51 -3.89 2.25
C ARG A 53 8.06 -3.81 2.73
N TYR A 54 7.43 -4.98 2.86
CA TYR A 54 5.97 -5.07 3.05
C TYR A 54 5.48 -4.47 4.36
N GLU A 55 6.22 -4.65 5.45
CA GLU A 55 5.82 -4.09 6.73
C GLU A 55 5.87 -2.56 6.71
N GLN A 56 6.95 -2.01 6.16
CA GLN A 56 7.08 -0.56 6.01
C GLN A 56 6.00 0.00 5.07
N ALA A 57 5.73 -0.71 3.97
CA ALA A 57 4.66 -0.33 3.04
C ALA A 57 3.31 -0.31 3.74
N ALA A 58 3.02 -1.34 4.54
CA ALA A 58 1.77 -1.43 5.31
C ALA A 58 1.61 -0.24 6.25
N ASP A 59 2.67 0.18 6.92
CA ASP A 59 2.63 1.33 7.81
C ASP A 59 2.24 2.61 7.06
N GLU A 60 2.77 2.80 5.84
CA GLU A 60 2.42 3.96 5.03
C GLU A 60 0.94 3.92 4.60
N PHE A 61 0.45 2.76 4.17
CA PHE A 61 -0.96 2.63 3.80
C PHE A 61 -1.89 2.78 5.00
N ARG A 62 -1.51 2.29 6.18
CA ARG A 62 -2.28 2.53 7.41
C ARG A 62 -2.40 4.02 7.71
N ALA A 63 -1.33 4.77 7.53
CA ALA A 63 -1.36 6.23 7.74
C ALA A 63 -2.31 6.92 6.76
N VAL A 64 -2.37 6.45 5.50
CA VAL A 64 -3.34 6.96 4.54
C VAL A 64 -4.77 6.67 5.00
N ILE A 65 -5.03 5.44 5.44
CA ILE A 65 -6.36 5.00 5.86
C ILE A 65 -6.85 5.76 7.10
N GLU A 66 -5.96 6.11 8.01
CA GLU A 66 -6.32 6.92 9.18
C GLU A 66 -6.94 8.25 8.78
N ARG A 67 -6.45 8.86 7.70
CA ARG A 67 -6.95 10.15 7.21
C ARG A 67 -8.07 10.01 6.20
N ALA A 68 -8.09 8.91 5.46
CA ALA A 68 -9.06 8.65 4.41
C ALA A 68 -9.54 7.20 4.51
N PRO A 69 -10.46 6.91 5.45
CA PRO A 69 -10.89 5.52 5.73
C PRO A 69 -11.56 4.82 4.56
N THR A 70 -12.05 5.57 3.56
CA THR A 70 -12.71 5.00 2.38
C THR A 70 -11.81 5.04 1.14
N ASN A 71 -10.52 5.26 1.31
CA ASN A 71 -9.58 5.16 0.20
C ASN A 71 -9.39 3.68 -0.15
N ASP A 72 -10.12 3.24 -1.18
CA ASP A 72 -10.14 1.83 -1.59
C ASP A 72 -8.77 1.33 -2.03
N PHE A 73 -8.00 2.16 -2.71
CA PHE A 73 -6.66 1.76 -3.15
C PHE A 73 -5.73 1.50 -1.97
N ALA A 74 -5.74 2.38 -0.97
CA ALA A 74 -4.91 2.20 0.24
C ALA A 74 -5.32 0.94 1.01
N LEU A 75 -6.63 0.69 1.11
CA LEU A 75 -7.15 -0.53 1.74
C LEU A 75 -6.69 -1.77 1.00
N PHE A 76 -6.79 -1.76 -0.32
CA PHE A 76 -6.34 -2.86 -1.16
C PHE A 76 -4.83 -3.10 -0.99
N CYS A 77 -4.05 -2.04 -1.04
CA CYS A 77 -2.59 -2.14 -0.89
C CYS A 77 -2.18 -2.65 0.48
N LEU A 78 -2.87 -2.21 1.55
CA LEU A 78 -2.63 -2.74 2.89
C LEU A 78 -2.90 -4.25 2.92
N GLY A 79 -4.03 -4.67 2.36
CA GLY A 79 -4.36 -6.08 2.28
C GLY A 79 -3.31 -6.89 1.53
N ARG A 80 -2.81 -6.36 0.41
CA ARG A 80 -1.75 -7.01 -0.36
C ARG A 80 -0.46 -7.14 0.43
N CYS A 81 -0.08 -6.10 1.18
CA CYS A 81 1.08 -6.16 2.06
C CYS A 81 0.94 -7.30 3.09
N LEU A 82 -0.23 -7.38 3.70
CA LEU A 82 -0.51 -8.41 4.72
C LEU A 82 -0.47 -9.82 4.10
N GLN A 83 -1.03 -9.99 2.90
CA GLN A 83 -0.96 -11.26 2.19
C GLN A 83 0.50 -11.67 1.90
N MET A 84 1.31 -10.72 1.45
CA MET A 84 2.72 -11.00 1.14
C MET A 84 3.54 -11.35 2.38
N MET A 85 3.08 -10.92 3.56
CA MET A 85 3.69 -11.31 4.82
C MET A 85 3.11 -12.61 5.41
N GLY A 86 2.19 -13.27 4.69
CA GLY A 86 1.54 -14.47 5.17
C GLY A 86 0.44 -14.23 6.20
N ARG A 87 0.06 -12.98 6.45
CA ARG A 87 -0.95 -12.60 7.45
C ARG A 87 -2.33 -12.55 6.80
N HIS A 88 -2.78 -13.73 6.34
CA HIS A 88 -4.00 -13.85 5.54
C HIS A 88 -5.27 -13.49 6.32
N ALA A 89 -5.34 -13.84 7.59
CA ALA A 89 -6.49 -13.50 8.43
C ALA A 89 -6.63 -11.98 8.58
N ASP A 90 -5.52 -11.29 8.79
CA ASP A 90 -5.51 -9.83 8.94
C ASP A 90 -5.83 -9.12 7.62
N ALA A 91 -5.51 -9.74 6.50
CA ALA A 91 -5.76 -9.18 5.17
C ALA A 91 -7.24 -9.18 4.79
N ARG A 92 -8.05 -10.03 5.40
CA ARG A 92 -9.46 -10.19 5.01
C ARG A 92 -10.26 -8.90 5.11
N HIS A 93 -10.13 -8.18 6.21
CA HIS A 93 -10.92 -6.97 6.43
C HIS A 93 -10.62 -5.87 5.40
N PRO A 94 -9.37 -5.43 5.24
CA PRO A 94 -9.09 -4.37 4.27
C PRO A 94 -9.42 -4.75 2.83
N LEU A 95 -9.20 -6.02 2.44
CA LEU A 95 -9.53 -6.46 1.08
C LEU A 95 -11.03 -6.54 0.84
N ALA A 96 -11.80 -7.01 1.84
CA ALA A 96 -13.26 -7.03 1.74
C ALA A 96 -13.82 -5.63 1.64
N LEU A 97 -13.29 -4.69 2.42
CA LEU A 97 -13.74 -3.31 2.39
C LEU A 97 -13.41 -2.63 1.04
N ALA A 98 -12.22 -2.86 0.51
CA ALA A 98 -11.85 -2.34 -0.81
C ALA A 98 -12.81 -2.86 -1.89
N ALA A 99 -13.10 -4.16 -1.89
CA ALA A 99 -14.03 -4.76 -2.85
C ALA A 99 -15.46 -4.24 -2.66
N CYS A 100 -15.85 -3.94 -1.43
CA CYS A 100 -17.16 -3.36 -1.13
C CYS A 100 -17.27 -1.93 -1.68
N LEU A 101 -16.20 -1.14 -1.54
CA LEU A 101 -16.17 0.24 -2.02
C LEU A 101 -16.10 0.33 -3.54
N GLN A 102 -15.45 -0.64 -4.19
CA GLN A 102 -15.31 -0.69 -5.65
C GLN A 102 -15.68 -2.08 -6.15
N PRO A 103 -16.98 -2.43 -6.18
CA PRO A 103 -17.40 -3.79 -6.51
C PRO A 103 -17.12 -4.20 -7.96
N SER A 104 -16.90 -3.25 -8.85
CA SER A 104 -16.56 -3.53 -10.24
C SER A 104 -15.08 -3.91 -10.44
N ARG A 105 -14.21 -3.64 -9.45
CA ARG A 105 -12.79 -3.95 -9.54
C ARG A 105 -12.57 -5.45 -9.36
N ARG A 106 -12.25 -6.13 -10.45
CA ARG A 106 -12.02 -7.58 -10.43
C ARG A 106 -10.82 -7.95 -9.59
N ASP A 107 -9.74 -7.19 -9.66
CA ASP A 107 -8.53 -7.45 -8.90
C ASP A 107 -8.81 -7.42 -7.38
N TYR A 108 -9.63 -6.48 -6.91
CA TYR A 108 -10.01 -6.40 -5.51
C TYR A 108 -10.74 -7.68 -5.06
N ARG A 109 -11.68 -8.16 -5.89
CA ARG A 109 -12.44 -9.38 -5.58
C ARG A 109 -11.53 -10.61 -5.57
N VAL A 110 -10.62 -10.72 -6.53
CA VAL A 110 -9.70 -11.86 -6.62
C VAL A 110 -8.84 -11.97 -5.37
N TYR A 111 -8.23 -10.87 -4.95
CA TYR A 111 -7.36 -10.91 -3.78
C TYR A 111 -8.14 -11.07 -2.47
N ARG A 112 -9.35 -10.49 -2.40
CA ARG A 112 -10.27 -10.76 -1.28
C ARG A 112 -10.55 -12.25 -1.14
N ASP A 113 -10.88 -12.91 -2.24
CA ASP A 113 -11.23 -14.33 -2.22
C ASP A 113 -10.01 -15.19 -1.84
N ARG A 114 -8.83 -14.83 -2.31
CA ARG A 114 -7.59 -15.50 -1.91
C ARG A 114 -7.34 -15.38 -0.42
N ALA A 115 -7.56 -14.20 0.15
CA ALA A 115 -7.38 -14.00 1.58
C ALA A 115 -8.34 -14.85 2.40
N ARG A 116 -9.61 -14.93 1.96
CA ARG A 116 -10.61 -15.79 2.61
C ARG A 116 -10.22 -17.26 2.58
N ALA A 117 -9.78 -17.73 1.42
CA ALA A 117 -9.38 -19.12 1.26
C ALA A 117 -8.17 -19.46 2.12
N ARG A 118 -7.15 -18.61 2.12
CA ARG A 118 -5.93 -18.83 2.89
C ARG A 118 -6.16 -18.71 4.38
N ALA A 119 -7.01 -17.80 4.81
CA ALA A 119 -7.33 -17.62 6.23
C ALA A 119 -8.13 -18.80 6.79
N ALA A 120 -8.90 -19.49 5.94
CA ALA A 120 -9.68 -20.67 6.34
C ALA A 120 -8.82 -21.93 6.44
N ASP A 121 -7.66 -21.96 5.77
CA ASP A 121 -6.77 -23.11 5.84
C ASP A 121 -6.06 -23.17 7.19
N PRO A 122 -6.00 -24.33 7.85
CA PRO A 122 -5.22 -24.44 9.07
C PRO A 122 -3.74 -24.23 8.75
N PRO A 123 -2.97 -23.60 9.68
CA PRO A 123 -1.55 -23.42 9.45
C PRO A 123 -0.87 -24.79 9.33
N ALA A 124 0.13 -24.87 8.44
CA ALA A 124 0.93 -26.07 8.29
C ALA A 124 1.67 -26.34 9.60
N SER A 125 1.47 -27.49 10.19
CA SER A 125 2.10 -27.91 11.42
C SER A 125 3.46 -28.53 11.17
#